data_5064fbc5633d23096450f7b852959dc0
#
_entry.id   5064fbc5633d23096450f7b852959dc0
#
_cell.length_a   1.000
_cell.length_b   1.000
_cell.length_c   1.000
_cell.angle_alpha   90.00
_cell.angle_beta   90.00
_cell.angle_gamma   90.00
#
_symmetry.space_group_name_H-M   'P 1'
#
loop_
_entity.id
_entity.type
_entity.pdbx_description
1 polymer ?
#
loop_
_entity_poly.entity_id
_entity_poly.type
_entity_poly.pdbx_seq_one_letter_code
_entity_poly.pdbx_strand_id
1 'polypeptide(L)'
;MPGKRSNGEGTLRKRPNGLWECTMMVGYQEDGRRRYKSFYGKTQKEARDKAEAYKRDTAAGLYIDPNLTFQEWAQKWYEGYRDSVSPTTYESYGYTLKILVGAFGPRKLGSIKPLDVEQFLKGLRADGKSDSYLTKCRGMLYQIMHKAEANDLIRKNPVRFAEKMKAHKPVKRKEAFTQEEVKILMEQL
;
A
#
# COMPACT_ATOMS: atom_id res chain seq x y z
N MET A 1 -17.30 -41.00 21.83
CA MET A 1 -17.18 -39.68 22.49
C MET A 1 -16.41 -38.79 21.56
N PRO A 2 -16.90 -37.64 21.08
CA PRO A 2 -16.09 -36.71 20.29
C PRO A 2 -15.00 -36.14 21.20
N GLY A 3 -13.73 -36.30 20.79
CA GLY A 3 -12.55 -35.87 21.54
C GLY A 3 -12.59 -34.38 21.89
N LYS A 4 -12.12 -34.05 23.10
CA LYS A 4 -11.96 -32.67 23.58
C LYS A 4 -11.07 -31.91 22.62
N ARG A 5 -11.58 -30.85 21.98
CA ARG A 5 -10.80 -29.99 21.06
C ARG A 5 -9.66 -29.33 21.83
N SER A 6 -8.50 -29.22 21.18
CA SER A 6 -7.36 -28.56 21.81
C SER A 6 -7.59 -27.05 21.92
N ASN A 7 -7.04 -26.44 22.96
CA ASN A 7 -7.15 -24.99 23.20
C ASN A 7 -6.48 -24.24 22.02
N GLY A 8 -7.23 -23.37 21.35
CA GLY A 8 -6.72 -22.50 20.27
C GLY A 8 -7.13 -22.88 18.84
N GLU A 9 -7.91 -23.98 18.65
CA GLU A 9 -8.41 -24.40 17.32
C GLU A 9 -9.62 -23.59 16.81
N GLY A 10 -10.19 -22.71 17.64
CA GLY A 10 -11.40 -21.96 17.28
C GLY A 10 -12.68 -22.79 17.29
N THR A 11 -13.80 -22.12 17.10
CA THR A 11 -15.14 -22.76 17.00
C THR A 11 -15.56 -22.83 15.57
N LEU A 12 -15.93 -24.05 15.11
CA LEU A 12 -16.38 -24.29 13.75
C LEU A 12 -17.89 -24.57 13.75
N ARG A 13 -18.65 -23.82 12.94
CA ARG A 13 -20.10 -24.01 12.79
C ARG A 13 -20.54 -23.82 11.34
N LYS A 14 -21.63 -24.50 10.94
CA LYS A 14 -22.29 -24.28 9.65
C LYS A 14 -23.34 -23.19 9.82
N ARG A 15 -23.31 -22.17 8.97
CA ARG A 15 -24.29 -21.09 8.95
C ARG A 15 -25.53 -21.49 8.14
N PRO A 16 -26.71 -20.85 8.37
CA PRO A 16 -27.93 -21.10 7.58
C PRO A 16 -27.75 -20.87 6.07
N ASN A 17 -26.83 -19.98 5.69
CA ASN A 17 -26.49 -19.70 4.29
C ASN A 17 -25.57 -20.75 3.65
N GLY A 18 -25.36 -21.89 4.31
CA GLY A 18 -24.55 -23.02 3.81
C GLY A 18 -23.05 -22.87 3.99
N LEU A 19 -22.53 -21.71 4.39
CA LEU A 19 -21.10 -21.49 4.63
C LEU A 19 -20.68 -22.03 5.99
N TRP A 20 -19.42 -22.50 6.05
CA TRP A 20 -18.73 -22.84 7.29
C TRP A 20 -18.04 -21.60 7.87
N GLU A 21 -18.20 -21.39 9.16
CA GLU A 21 -17.56 -20.32 9.92
C GLU A 21 -16.62 -20.93 10.94
N CYS A 22 -15.35 -20.51 10.91
CA CYS A 22 -14.36 -20.79 11.93
C CYS A 22 -14.10 -19.50 12.71
N THR A 23 -14.44 -19.46 14.00
CA THR A 23 -14.20 -18.29 14.86
C THR A 23 -13.06 -18.60 15.81
N MET A 24 -12.03 -17.74 15.82
CA MET A 24 -10.89 -17.86 16.71
C MET A 24 -10.62 -16.56 17.47
N MET A 25 -10.04 -16.69 18.65
CA MET A 25 -9.56 -15.56 19.45
C MET A 25 -8.28 -15.00 18.80
N VAL A 26 -8.23 -13.69 18.58
CA VAL A 26 -7.12 -12.99 17.91
C VAL A 26 -6.41 -11.96 18.80
N GLY A 27 -6.76 -11.90 20.08
CA GLY A 27 -6.15 -10.98 21.05
C GLY A 27 -7.18 -10.38 22.00
N TYR A 28 -6.83 -9.24 22.59
CA TYR A 28 -7.68 -8.46 23.47
C TYR A 28 -7.94 -7.07 22.88
N GLN A 29 -9.06 -6.47 23.22
CA GLN A 29 -9.39 -5.08 22.95
C GLN A 29 -8.70 -4.19 24.01
N GLU A 30 -8.67 -2.87 23.79
CA GLU A 30 -8.11 -1.92 24.77
C GLU A 30 -8.82 -1.97 26.14
N ASP A 31 -10.09 -2.39 26.15
CA ASP A 31 -10.91 -2.59 27.36
C ASP A 31 -10.69 -3.96 28.04
N GLY A 32 -9.71 -4.75 27.60
CA GLY A 32 -9.38 -6.07 28.13
C GLY A 32 -10.29 -7.20 27.67
N ARG A 33 -11.33 -6.96 26.85
CA ARG A 33 -12.20 -7.99 26.32
C ARG A 33 -11.53 -8.79 25.22
N ARG A 34 -11.88 -10.09 25.13
CA ARG A 34 -11.35 -10.98 24.10
C ARG A 34 -11.86 -10.56 22.73
N ARG A 35 -10.93 -10.35 21.79
CA ARG A 35 -11.23 -10.06 20.39
C ARG A 35 -11.30 -11.36 19.60
N TYR A 36 -12.41 -11.58 18.89
CA TYR A 36 -12.60 -12.74 18.03
C TYR A 36 -12.65 -12.33 16.56
N LYS A 37 -12.22 -13.25 15.70
CA LYS A 37 -12.31 -13.11 14.25
C LYS A 37 -12.91 -14.36 13.63
N SER A 38 -13.81 -14.16 12.66
CA SER A 38 -14.48 -15.24 11.96
C SER A 38 -13.95 -15.37 10.53
N PHE A 39 -13.75 -16.62 10.11
CA PHE A 39 -13.28 -16.99 8.77
C PHE A 39 -14.34 -17.85 8.12
N TYR A 40 -14.66 -17.58 6.84
CA TYR A 40 -15.73 -18.24 6.13
C TYR A 40 -15.18 -19.07 4.96
N GLY A 41 -15.77 -20.25 4.74
CA GLY A 41 -15.44 -21.15 3.64
C GLY A 41 -16.66 -21.94 3.19
N LYS A 42 -16.62 -22.45 1.94
CA LYS A 42 -17.64 -23.36 1.43
C LYS A 42 -17.55 -24.74 2.11
N THR A 43 -16.37 -25.10 2.60
CA THR A 43 -16.08 -26.34 3.33
C THR A 43 -15.51 -26.04 4.71
N GLN A 44 -15.58 -27.02 5.63
CA GLN A 44 -14.93 -26.95 6.95
C GLN A 44 -13.42 -26.71 6.81
N LYS A 45 -12.80 -27.44 5.86
CA LYS A 45 -11.37 -27.36 5.59
C LYS A 45 -10.98 -25.94 5.16
N GLU A 46 -11.69 -25.37 4.20
CA GLU A 46 -11.43 -24.01 3.71
C GLU A 46 -11.53 -22.94 4.83
N ALA A 47 -12.56 -23.02 5.67
CA ALA A 47 -12.71 -22.09 6.79
C ALA A 47 -11.58 -22.23 7.81
N ARG A 48 -11.13 -23.48 8.06
CA ARG A 48 -10.04 -23.80 8.98
C ARG A 48 -8.68 -23.36 8.41
N ASP A 49 -8.41 -23.67 7.14
CA ASP A 49 -7.17 -23.28 6.45
C ASP A 49 -6.97 -21.74 6.45
N LYS A 50 -8.06 -20.99 6.25
CA LYS A 50 -8.02 -19.51 6.37
C LYS A 50 -7.71 -19.04 7.78
N ALA A 51 -8.27 -19.68 8.79
CA ALA A 51 -7.99 -19.36 10.21
C ALA A 51 -6.55 -19.69 10.59
N GLU A 52 -6.03 -20.83 10.14
CA GLU A 52 -4.64 -21.26 10.38
C GLU A 52 -3.63 -20.37 9.62
N ALA A 53 -3.94 -19.98 8.38
CA ALA A 53 -3.12 -19.04 7.63
C ALA A 53 -3.01 -17.70 8.38
N TYR A 54 -4.13 -17.19 8.88
CA TYR A 54 -4.15 -15.99 9.70
C TYR A 54 -3.31 -16.15 10.99
N LYS A 55 -3.44 -17.29 11.69
CA LYS A 55 -2.66 -17.58 12.91
C LYS A 55 -1.16 -17.63 12.64
N ARG A 56 -0.75 -18.26 11.52
CA ARG A 56 0.66 -18.29 11.10
C ARG A 56 1.20 -16.90 10.77
N ASP A 57 0.43 -16.10 10.03
CA ASP A 57 0.81 -14.73 9.65
C ASP A 57 0.93 -13.84 10.90
N THR A 58 0.02 -14.01 11.87
CA THR A 58 0.04 -13.27 13.14
C THR A 58 1.18 -13.71 14.07
N ALA A 59 1.46 -15.02 14.12
CA ALA A 59 2.58 -15.57 14.91
C ALA A 59 3.95 -15.17 14.35
N ALA A 60 4.03 -14.91 13.04
CA ALA A 60 5.22 -14.38 12.37
C ALA A 60 5.37 -12.83 12.53
N GLY A 61 4.55 -12.19 13.37
CA GLY A 61 4.56 -10.72 13.53
C GLY A 61 3.84 -9.96 12.40
N LEU A 62 3.33 -10.67 11.41
CA LEU A 62 2.60 -10.12 10.27
C LEU A 62 1.13 -9.84 10.67
N TYR A 63 0.90 -8.86 11.54
CA TYR A 63 -0.46 -8.37 11.74
C TYR A 63 -0.85 -7.48 10.56
N ILE A 64 -1.25 -8.11 9.47
CA ILE A 64 -1.87 -7.40 8.34
C ILE A 64 -3.33 -7.19 8.72
N ASP A 65 -3.74 -5.97 9.04
CA ASP A 65 -5.16 -5.64 9.08
C ASP A 65 -5.72 -5.79 7.64
N PRO A 66 -6.54 -6.81 7.38
CA PRO A 66 -7.02 -7.08 6.03
C PRO A 66 -7.97 -5.98 5.52
N ASN A 67 -8.38 -5.07 6.39
CA ASN A 67 -9.28 -3.97 6.07
C ASN A 67 -8.57 -2.62 5.96
N LEU A 68 -7.29 -2.53 6.36
CA LEU A 68 -6.51 -1.31 6.22
C LEU A 68 -6.52 -0.83 4.77
N THR A 69 -7.04 0.37 4.54
CA THR A 69 -7.09 0.98 3.22
C THR A 69 -5.78 1.70 2.88
N PHE A 70 -5.56 1.91 1.58
CA PHE A 70 -4.42 2.71 1.13
C PHE A 70 -4.50 4.14 1.69
N GLN A 71 -5.70 4.75 1.71
CA GLN A 71 -5.88 6.10 2.22
C GLN A 71 -5.48 6.23 3.68
N GLU A 72 -5.95 5.34 4.55
CA GLU A 72 -5.63 5.38 6.00
C GLU A 72 -4.14 5.23 6.24
N TRP A 73 -3.48 4.33 5.52
CA TRP A 73 -2.04 4.15 5.64
C TRP A 73 -1.24 5.32 5.07
N ALA A 74 -1.59 5.78 3.87
CA ALA A 74 -0.92 6.87 3.20
C ALA A 74 -1.02 8.19 3.98
N GLN A 75 -2.14 8.43 4.66
CA GLN A 75 -2.31 9.58 5.55
C GLN A 75 -1.37 9.51 6.76
N LYS A 76 -1.29 8.35 7.43
CA LYS A 76 -0.34 8.14 8.54
C LYS A 76 1.11 8.31 8.10
N TRP A 77 1.44 7.77 6.92
CA TRP A 77 2.76 7.94 6.33
C TRP A 77 3.09 9.41 6.07
N TYR A 78 2.14 10.18 5.53
CA TYR A 78 2.32 11.59 5.21
C TYR A 78 2.50 12.43 6.48
N GLU A 79 1.69 12.21 7.50
CA GLU A 79 1.81 12.88 8.81
C GLU A 79 3.18 12.67 9.44
N GLY A 80 3.72 11.45 9.35
CA GLY A 80 5.05 11.12 9.84
C GLY A 80 6.22 11.82 9.13
N TYR A 81 5.96 12.44 7.96
CA TYR A 81 6.98 13.20 7.23
C TYR A 81 7.00 14.70 7.57
N ARG A 82 6.03 15.19 8.32
CA ARG A 82 5.86 16.61 8.59
C ARG A 82 7.11 17.29 9.13
N ASP A 83 7.75 16.66 10.10
CA ASP A 83 8.93 17.20 10.77
C ASP A 83 10.26 16.78 10.12
N SER A 84 10.18 15.97 9.07
CA SER A 84 11.38 15.37 8.42
C SER A 84 11.78 16.08 7.12
N VAL A 85 10.93 16.98 6.60
CA VAL A 85 11.14 17.66 5.32
C VAL A 85 10.79 19.15 5.40
N SER A 86 11.30 19.95 4.46
CA SER A 86 10.95 21.38 4.39
C SER A 86 9.45 21.57 4.11
N PRO A 87 8.84 22.69 4.56
CA PRO A 87 7.42 22.98 4.33
C PRO A 87 7.01 22.88 2.85
N THR A 88 7.82 23.43 1.94
CA THR A 88 7.57 23.37 0.50
C THR A 88 7.58 21.93 -0.04
N THR A 89 8.49 21.09 0.47
CA THR A 89 8.53 19.66 0.11
C THR A 89 7.30 18.94 0.65
N TYR A 90 6.90 19.24 1.88
CA TYR A 90 5.71 18.66 2.50
C TYR A 90 4.44 18.96 1.68
N GLU A 91 4.23 20.23 1.30
CA GLU A 91 3.12 20.62 0.43
C GLU A 91 3.15 19.89 -0.92
N SER A 92 4.32 19.84 -1.56
CA SER A 92 4.51 19.12 -2.83
C SER A 92 4.16 17.63 -2.71
N TYR A 93 4.46 17.02 -1.55
CA TYR A 93 4.05 15.65 -1.24
C TYR A 93 2.52 15.56 -1.09
N GLY A 94 1.88 16.53 -0.44
CA GLY A 94 0.43 16.57 -0.29
C GLY A 94 -0.32 16.56 -1.63
N TYR A 95 0.15 17.33 -2.62
CA TYR A 95 -0.44 17.31 -3.98
C TYR A 95 -0.31 15.93 -4.64
N THR A 96 0.87 15.32 -4.56
CA THR A 96 1.08 13.99 -5.15
C THR A 96 0.26 12.93 -4.42
N LEU A 97 0.16 13.04 -3.08
CA LEU A 97 -0.64 12.14 -2.26
C LEU A 97 -2.12 12.16 -2.64
N LYS A 98 -2.70 13.35 -2.89
CA LYS A 98 -4.10 13.49 -3.35
C LYS A 98 -4.36 12.68 -4.63
N ILE A 99 -3.43 12.69 -5.58
CA ILE A 99 -3.54 11.91 -6.81
C ILE A 99 -3.51 10.40 -6.52
N LEU A 100 -2.59 9.96 -5.65
CA LEU A 100 -2.47 8.56 -5.26
C LEU A 100 -3.71 8.08 -4.49
N VAL A 101 -4.24 8.90 -3.58
CA VAL A 101 -5.46 8.61 -2.83
C VAL A 101 -6.67 8.58 -3.76
N GLY A 102 -6.74 9.45 -4.76
CA GLY A 102 -7.80 9.39 -5.78
C GLY A 102 -7.81 8.07 -6.55
N ALA A 103 -6.63 7.50 -6.81
CA ALA A 103 -6.51 6.24 -7.56
C ALA A 103 -6.66 4.98 -6.70
N PHE A 104 -6.11 4.98 -5.50
CA PHE A 104 -5.97 3.78 -4.66
C PHE A 104 -6.69 3.88 -3.31
N GLY A 105 -7.17 5.06 -2.90
CA GLY A 105 -7.66 5.37 -1.56
C GLY A 105 -8.58 4.31 -0.94
N PRO A 106 -9.73 3.98 -1.55
CA PRO A 106 -10.69 3.04 -0.99
C PRO A 106 -10.24 1.57 -1.07
N ARG A 107 -9.15 1.28 -1.79
CA ARG A 107 -8.66 -0.09 -1.94
C ARG A 107 -7.95 -0.55 -0.68
N LYS A 108 -8.14 -1.82 -0.33
CA LYS A 108 -7.37 -2.46 0.73
C LYS A 108 -5.89 -2.47 0.37
N LEU A 109 -5.03 -2.06 1.29
CA LEU A 109 -3.59 -1.91 1.06
C LEU A 109 -2.94 -3.19 0.48
N GLY A 110 -3.27 -4.36 1.03
CA GLY A 110 -2.77 -5.66 0.56
C GLY A 110 -3.36 -6.15 -0.76
N SER A 111 -4.40 -5.48 -1.29
CA SER A 111 -5.03 -5.87 -2.57
C SER A 111 -4.38 -5.22 -3.79
N ILE A 112 -3.55 -4.18 -3.59
CA ILE A 112 -2.88 -3.46 -4.68
C ILE A 112 -1.81 -4.37 -5.30
N LYS A 113 -1.89 -4.57 -6.62
CA LYS A 113 -1.01 -5.44 -7.39
C LYS A 113 -0.08 -4.63 -8.31
N PRO A 114 1.03 -5.20 -8.79
CA PRO A 114 1.91 -4.53 -9.76
C PRO A 114 1.17 -4.01 -10.99
N LEU A 115 0.24 -4.78 -11.53
CA LEU A 115 -0.58 -4.40 -12.68
C LEU A 115 -1.42 -3.13 -12.42
N ASP A 116 -1.95 -2.96 -11.21
CA ASP A 116 -2.70 -1.75 -10.84
C ASP A 116 -1.81 -0.51 -10.90
N VAL A 117 -0.56 -0.64 -10.46
CA VAL A 117 0.42 0.45 -10.52
C VAL A 117 0.75 0.81 -11.96
N GLU A 118 0.92 -0.19 -12.82
CA GLU A 118 1.18 0.02 -14.25
C GLU A 118 0.00 0.70 -14.94
N GLN A 119 -1.23 0.24 -14.67
CA GLN A 119 -2.45 0.84 -15.22
C GLN A 119 -2.60 2.29 -14.77
N PHE A 120 -2.35 2.59 -13.50
CA PHE A 120 -2.36 3.95 -12.99
C PHE A 120 -1.36 4.86 -13.72
N LEU A 121 -0.12 4.41 -13.91
CA LEU A 121 0.90 5.19 -14.60
C LEU A 121 0.57 5.36 -16.10
N LYS A 122 0.01 4.32 -16.74
CA LYS A 122 -0.48 4.40 -18.13
C LYS A 122 -1.62 5.42 -18.25
N GLY A 123 -2.55 5.45 -17.31
CA GLY A 123 -3.62 6.44 -17.23
C GLY A 123 -3.08 7.86 -17.14
N LEU A 124 -2.16 8.14 -16.20
CA LEU A 124 -1.52 9.45 -16.10
C LEU A 124 -0.82 9.89 -17.39
N ARG A 125 -0.19 8.94 -18.11
CA ARG A 125 0.43 9.23 -19.40
C ARG A 125 -0.60 9.56 -20.45
N ALA A 126 -1.71 8.83 -20.52
CA ALA A 126 -2.81 9.11 -21.45
C ALA A 126 -3.43 10.49 -21.18
N ASP A 127 -3.46 10.93 -19.92
CA ASP A 127 -3.88 12.27 -19.51
C ASP A 127 -2.82 13.36 -19.82
N GLY A 128 -1.75 13.03 -20.56
CA GLY A 128 -0.72 13.98 -20.99
C GLY A 128 0.28 14.39 -19.90
N LYS A 129 0.36 13.68 -18.77
CA LYS A 129 1.35 13.98 -17.73
C LYS A 129 2.76 13.64 -18.20
N SER A 130 3.73 14.47 -17.80
CA SER A 130 5.13 14.30 -18.16
C SER A 130 5.77 13.07 -17.50
N ASP A 131 6.82 12.51 -18.13
CA ASP A 131 7.58 11.37 -17.57
C ASP A 131 8.17 11.68 -16.18
N SER A 132 8.58 12.93 -15.92
CA SER A 132 9.03 13.37 -14.60
C SER A 132 7.92 13.30 -13.56
N TYR A 133 6.70 13.67 -13.94
CA TYR A 133 5.53 13.58 -13.07
C TYR A 133 5.18 12.12 -12.74
N LEU A 134 5.20 11.25 -13.74
CA LEU A 134 4.99 9.80 -13.56
C LEU A 134 6.03 9.20 -12.62
N THR A 135 7.30 9.59 -12.80
CA THR A 135 8.42 9.17 -11.93
C THR A 135 8.20 9.62 -10.49
N LYS A 136 7.75 10.86 -10.29
CA LYS A 136 7.43 11.41 -8.97
C LYS A 136 6.30 10.62 -8.29
N CYS A 137 5.20 10.36 -9.01
CA CYS A 137 4.07 9.58 -8.49
C CYS A 137 4.49 8.15 -8.14
N ARG A 138 5.23 7.48 -9.03
CA ARG A 138 5.76 6.13 -8.79
C ARG A 138 6.71 6.09 -7.59
N GLY A 139 7.60 7.09 -7.46
CA GLY A 139 8.55 7.19 -6.36
C GLY A 139 7.85 7.34 -5.01
N MET A 140 6.84 8.22 -4.92
CA MET A 140 6.07 8.38 -3.69
C MET A 140 5.25 7.12 -3.36
N LEU A 141 4.57 6.51 -4.33
CA LEU A 141 3.85 5.26 -4.12
C LEU A 141 4.81 4.16 -3.63
N TYR A 142 6.02 4.09 -4.19
CA TYR A 142 7.05 3.17 -3.74
C TYR A 142 7.41 3.39 -2.27
N GLN A 143 7.63 4.64 -1.83
CA GLN A 143 7.97 4.96 -0.45
C GLN A 143 6.86 4.59 0.52
N ILE A 144 5.60 4.91 0.20
CA ILE A 144 4.43 4.56 1.00
C ILE A 144 4.32 3.04 1.16
N MET A 145 4.42 2.30 0.06
CA MET A 145 4.31 0.83 0.06
C MET A 145 5.55 0.16 0.67
N HIS A 146 6.74 0.75 0.52
CA HIS A 146 7.96 0.25 1.17
C HIS A 146 7.89 0.40 2.70
N LYS A 147 7.36 1.53 3.18
CA LYS A 147 7.14 1.72 4.61
C LYS A 147 6.06 0.77 5.15
N ALA A 148 5.05 0.43 4.33
CA ALA A 148 4.05 -0.57 4.66
C ALA A 148 4.66 -1.99 4.75
N GLU A 149 5.53 -2.35 3.81
CA GLU A 149 6.30 -3.61 3.83
C GLU A 149 7.19 -3.68 5.07
N ALA A 150 7.92 -2.60 5.39
CA ALA A 150 8.80 -2.53 6.55
C ALA A 150 8.07 -2.56 7.90
N ASN A 151 6.76 -2.27 7.93
CA ASN A 151 5.90 -2.40 9.12
C ASN A 151 5.01 -3.65 9.04
N ASP A 152 5.35 -4.61 8.19
CA ASP A 152 4.63 -5.87 8.03
C ASP A 152 3.12 -5.73 7.73
N LEU A 153 2.70 -4.58 7.18
CA LEU A 153 1.32 -4.33 6.76
C LEU A 153 1.01 -4.96 5.39
N ILE A 154 2.03 -5.25 4.61
CA ILE A 154 1.95 -5.99 3.34
C ILE A 154 3.16 -6.90 3.22
N ARG A 155 3.00 -8.03 2.51
CA ARG A 155 4.08 -9.01 2.33
C ARG A 155 5.17 -8.56 1.37
N LYS A 156 4.81 -7.78 0.34
CA LYS A 156 5.72 -7.33 -0.73
C LYS A 156 5.23 -6.01 -1.29
N ASN A 157 6.16 -5.11 -1.56
CA ASN A 157 5.87 -3.84 -2.22
C ASN A 157 5.53 -4.08 -3.71
N PRO A 158 4.28 -3.83 -4.16
CA PRO A 158 3.88 -4.09 -5.55
C PRO A 158 4.61 -3.19 -6.56
N VAL A 159 5.02 -1.99 -6.14
CA VAL A 159 5.70 -1.03 -7.03
C VAL A 159 7.09 -1.54 -7.46
N ARG A 160 7.70 -2.40 -6.65
CA ARG A 160 9.01 -3.02 -6.97
C ARG A 160 8.92 -3.92 -8.19
N PHE A 161 7.78 -4.61 -8.37
CA PHE A 161 7.54 -5.59 -9.42
C PHE A 161 6.78 -5.03 -10.62
N ALA A 162 6.25 -3.80 -10.52
CA ALA A 162 5.62 -3.10 -11.63
C ALA A 162 6.67 -2.68 -12.67
N GLU A 163 6.36 -2.89 -13.94
CA GLU A 163 7.23 -2.48 -15.04
C GLU A 163 7.53 -0.98 -14.99
N LYS A 164 8.80 -0.65 -15.26
CA LYS A 164 9.20 0.74 -15.44
C LYS A 164 8.76 1.21 -16.81
N MET A 165 8.00 2.28 -16.86
CA MET A 165 7.64 2.89 -18.14
C MET A 165 8.91 3.47 -18.78
N LYS A 166 9.13 3.12 -20.06
CA LYS A 166 10.20 3.74 -20.86
C LYS A 166 9.87 5.21 -21.07
N ALA A 167 10.87 6.08 -20.94
CA ALA A 167 10.70 7.51 -21.23
C ALA A 167 10.27 7.71 -22.70
N HIS A 168 9.31 8.62 -22.91
CA HIS A 168 8.76 8.87 -24.26
C HIS A 168 9.66 9.78 -25.10
N LYS A 169 10.44 10.63 -24.43
CA LYS A 169 11.37 11.57 -25.08
C LYS A 169 12.76 11.44 -24.45
N PRO A 170 13.81 11.48 -25.25
CA PRO A 170 15.15 11.60 -24.70
C PRO A 170 15.23 12.89 -23.86
N VAL A 171 15.81 12.77 -22.68
CA VAL A 171 16.05 13.94 -21.82
C VAL A 171 17.02 14.84 -22.57
N LYS A 172 16.53 15.99 -23.10
CA LYS A 172 17.42 17.03 -23.60
C LYS A 172 18.33 17.46 -22.43
N ARG A 173 19.63 17.24 -22.55
CA ARG A 173 20.59 17.82 -21.62
C ARG A 173 20.42 19.33 -21.69
N LYS A 174 20.19 19.95 -20.54
CA LYS A 174 20.28 21.40 -20.42
C LYS A 174 21.78 21.70 -20.48
N GLU A 175 22.18 22.34 -21.53
CA GLU A 175 23.54 22.89 -21.63
C GLU A 175 23.56 24.18 -20.79
N ALA A 176 24.60 24.31 -20.00
CA ALA A 176 24.85 25.58 -19.30
C ALA A 176 25.24 26.63 -20.32
N PHE A 177 24.85 27.86 -20.11
CA PHE A 177 25.31 28.97 -20.96
C PHE A 177 26.84 29.02 -20.98
N THR A 178 27.41 29.21 -22.16
CA THR A 178 28.82 29.47 -22.32
C THR A 178 29.18 30.84 -21.73
N GLN A 179 30.46 31.06 -21.41
CA GLN A 179 30.88 32.36 -20.90
C GLN A 179 30.55 33.51 -21.85
N GLU A 180 30.62 33.26 -23.15
CA GLU A 180 30.26 34.23 -24.18
C GLU A 180 28.77 34.57 -24.20
N GLU A 181 27.91 33.57 -24.10
CA GLU A 181 26.45 33.77 -23.99
C GLU A 181 26.07 34.52 -22.72
N VAL A 182 26.71 34.21 -21.58
CA VAL A 182 26.52 34.96 -20.33
C VAL A 182 26.94 36.43 -20.50
N LYS A 183 28.07 36.69 -21.19
CA LYS A 183 28.53 38.05 -21.42
C LYS A 183 27.55 38.86 -22.28
N ILE A 184 27.05 38.25 -23.35
CA ILE A 184 25.99 38.87 -24.20
C ILE A 184 24.74 39.18 -23.42
N LEU A 185 24.30 38.25 -22.54
CA LEU A 185 23.12 38.47 -21.68
C LEU A 185 23.31 39.61 -20.68
N MET A 186 24.53 39.75 -20.13
CA MET A 186 24.85 40.84 -19.19
C MET A 186 25.01 42.19 -19.84
N GLU A 187 25.33 42.24 -21.15
CA GLU A 187 25.44 43.51 -21.92
C GLU A 187 24.06 44.02 -22.40
N GLN A 188 23.01 43.19 -22.33
CA GLN A 188 21.65 43.53 -22.74
C GLN A 188 20.71 43.89 -21.56
N LEU A 189 21.18 43.80 -20.33
CA LEU A 189 20.49 44.18 -19.10
C LEU A 189 20.89 45.58 -18.66
#